data_e9db7456db9c08f243876730d1a791c0
#
_entry.id   e9db7456db9c08f243876730d1a791c0
#
_cell.length_a   1.000
_cell.length_b   1.000
_cell.length_c   1.000
_cell.angle_alpha   90.00
_cell.angle_beta   90.00
_cell.angle_gamma   90.00
#
_symmetry.space_group_name_H-M   'P 1'
#
loop_
_entity.id
_entity.type
_entity.pdbx_description
1 polymer ?
#
loop_
_entity_poly.entity_id
_entity_poly.type
_entity_poly.pdbx_seq_one_letter_code
_entity_poly.pdbx_strand_id
1 'polypeptide(L)'
;MSSRLRKTVIAVLTGALLTSNMLPVQAEIQDQLPEIGTTAGNTLSINQEVAMGDFYVRQLRSGAPLINDPLLSNYINQLGNRLVKQANSVRTPFHFFLIHNDDINAFAFFGGNVVLHSSLFYYADNESELASVLAHEISHVTQRHLARTMESQQRNAPLTWVGALGSILLAMANPQLGMAALSGTIAGSQQGLITFTQANEQEADRIGIQVLQRAGFDPQAMPNFLQKLADQSRYSSKPPEILLTHPLPESRLSDARNRANQMRSTPVQSSQDFLFAKVRTFGMYGTAERPLSDDLLNTWAKGNVREQLAAKYGEAIRFYQAKKYDDARNVLQPLLNNAPNNPWFLDLMTDIDLGQNRAAQAIARLEKASGLQTNPVLQLNLANAYVEGKQPAAASKILYRYTYAHPDDPNGWDLLAQASAAQGARAEELSARAESLALTGNLDQSIRLLSNASSLVKLGSLEQARYDARIDQLRQLQQRFRQYQKS
;
A
#
# COMPACT_ATOMS: atom_id res chain seq x y z
N MET A 1 -7.59 6.27 -74.52
CA MET A 1 -6.66 7.00 -73.64
C MET A 1 -5.24 6.64 -74.04
N SER A 2 -4.45 7.58 -74.47
CA SER A 2 -3.13 7.34 -75.07
C SER A 2 -2.12 6.93 -74.01
N SER A 3 -1.16 6.10 -74.42
CA SER A 3 -0.08 5.52 -73.57
C SER A 3 0.73 6.56 -72.79
N ARG A 4 0.69 7.84 -73.21
CA ARG A 4 1.34 8.97 -72.55
C ARG A 4 0.62 9.36 -71.22
N LEU A 5 -0.71 9.29 -71.20
CA LEU A 5 -1.49 9.62 -69.98
C LEU A 5 -1.31 8.60 -68.87
N ARG A 6 -1.14 7.29 -69.21
CA ARG A 6 -0.86 6.22 -68.23
C ARG A 6 0.52 6.32 -67.59
N LYS A 7 1.53 6.78 -68.35
CA LYS A 7 2.90 6.96 -67.80
C LYS A 7 2.99 8.19 -66.87
N THR A 8 2.24 9.24 -67.11
CA THR A 8 2.20 10.43 -66.27
C THR A 8 1.44 10.16 -64.97
N VAL A 9 0.34 9.41 -65.00
CA VAL A 9 -0.41 9.02 -63.82
C VAL A 9 0.39 8.09 -62.88
N ILE A 10 1.15 7.14 -63.47
CA ILE A 10 2.01 6.27 -62.69
C ILE A 10 3.20 7.02 -62.09
N ALA A 11 3.78 7.99 -62.76
CA ALA A 11 4.87 8.81 -62.25
C ALA A 11 4.41 9.73 -61.12
N VAL A 12 3.18 10.25 -61.16
CA VAL A 12 2.61 11.09 -60.08
C VAL A 12 2.20 10.27 -58.90
N LEU A 13 1.66 9.06 -59.07
CA LEU A 13 1.34 8.13 -57.95
C LEU A 13 2.58 7.56 -57.25
N THR A 14 3.66 7.28 -57.97
CA THR A 14 4.92 6.84 -57.38
C THR A 14 5.67 7.98 -56.65
N GLY A 15 5.55 9.21 -57.14
CA GLY A 15 6.11 10.42 -56.52
C GLY A 15 5.39 10.76 -55.21
N ALA A 16 4.05 10.59 -55.14
CA ALA A 16 3.26 10.82 -53.94
C ALA A 16 3.45 9.76 -52.82
N LEU A 17 3.91 8.55 -53.16
CA LEU A 17 4.21 7.52 -52.19
C LEU A 17 5.61 7.64 -51.60
N LEU A 18 6.50 8.43 -52.16
CA LEU A 18 7.88 8.62 -51.70
C LEU A 18 8.06 9.91 -50.82
N THR A 19 7.06 10.78 -50.73
CA THR A 19 7.16 12.00 -49.96
C THR A 19 6.37 12.02 -48.63
N SER A 20 5.71 10.91 -48.28
CA SER A 20 4.85 10.86 -47.10
C SER A 20 5.46 10.20 -45.85
N ASN A 21 6.78 9.98 -45.78
CA ASN A 21 7.41 9.35 -44.63
C ASN A 21 8.75 9.99 -44.22
N MET A 22 8.75 11.31 -44.00
CA MET A 22 9.79 11.93 -43.21
C MET A 22 9.15 12.81 -42.13
N LEU A 23 8.41 12.19 -41.21
CA LEU A 23 8.32 12.72 -39.86
C LEU A 23 9.64 12.37 -39.18
N PRO A 24 10.34 13.31 -38.54
CA PRO A 24 11.45 12.96 -37.69
C PRO A 24 10.86 12.10 -36.57
N VAL A 25 11.12 10.81 -36.60
CA VAL A 25 11.09 9.99 -35.40
C VAL A 25 12.20 10.58 -34.54
N GLN A 26 11.83 11.45 -33.60
CA GLN A 26 12.65 11.62 -32.42
C GLN A 26 12.65 10.26 -31.73
N ALA A 27 13.64 9.45 -32.10
CA ALA A 27 14.09 8.39 -31.23
C ALA A 27 14.57 9.12 -29.96
N GLU A 28 13.72 9.17 -28.92
CA GLU A 28 14.24 9.22 -27.57
C GLU A 28 15.24 8.06 -27.50
N ILE A 29 16.50 8.37 -27.57
CA ILE A 29 17.57 7.48 -27.14
C ILE A 29 17.29 7.32 -25.64
N GLN A 30 16.41 6.38 -25.30
CA GLN A 30 16.43 5.79 -23.99
C GLN A 30 17.83 5.20 -23.85
N ASP A 31 18.61 5.84 -23.01
CA ASP A 31 19.90 5.37 -22.54
C ASP A 31 19.66 4.12 -21.66
N GLN A 32 19.05 3.11 -22.27
CA GLN A 32 18.99 1.76 -21.76
C GLN A 32 20.28 1.08 -22.24
N LEU A 33 21.33 1.21 -21.40
CA LEU A 33 22.41 0.26 -21.46
C LEU A 33 21.78 -1.13 -21.48
N PRO A 34 22.17 -2.02 -22.44
CA PRO A 34 21.63 -3.36 -22.46
C PRO A 34 21.86 -4.00 -21.10
N GLU A 35 20.79 -4.43 -20.45
CA GLU A 35 20.83 -5.19 -19.19
C GLU A 35 21.54 -6.53 -19.49
N ILE A 36 22.87 -6.53 -19.44
CA ILE A 36 23.65 -7.74 -19.51
C ILE A 36 23.47 -8.46 -18.17
N GLY A 37 22.56 -9.42 -18.16
CA GLY A 37 22.32 -10.33 -17.06
C GLY A 37 21.78 -9.63 -15.81
N THR A 38 20.53 -9.89 -15.45
CA THR A 38 20.04 -9.42 -14.15
C THR A 38 20.93 -9.98 -13.06
N THR A 39 21.74 -9.11 -12.45
CA THR A 39 22.46 -9.41 -11.21
C THR A 39 21.45 -10.03 -10.24
N ALA A 40 21.79 -11.17 -9.63
CA ALA A 40 20.92 -12.03 -8.81
C ALA A 40 19.84 -12.87 -9.56
N GLY A 41 19.78 -12.85 -10.89
CA GLY A 41 18.83 -13.70 -11.64
C GLY A 41 19.07 -15.20 -11.51
N ASN A 42 20.33 -15.59 -11.28
CA ASN A 42 20.71 -16.99 -11.06
C ASN A 42 20.45 -17.46 -9.62
N THR A 43 20.35 -16.54 -8.68
CA THR A 43 20.16 -16.85 -7.25
C THR A 43 18.69 -16.83 -6.86
N LEU A 44 17.93 -15.86 -7.35
CA LEU A 44 16.52 -15.68 -7.02
C LEU A 44 15.74 -15.17 -8.24
N SER A 45 14.84 -15.97 -8.77
CA SER A 45 13.95 -15.55 -9.86
C SER A 45 12.86 -14.60 -9.34
N ILE A 46 12.29 -13.77 -10.22
CA ILE A 46 11.17 -12.88 -9.90
C ILE A 46 9.97 -13.67 -9.33
N ASN A 47 9.66 -14.84 -9.90
CA ASN A 47 8.56 -15.68 -9.40
C ASN A 47 8.83 -16.17 -7.96
N GLN A 48 10.07 -16.47 -7.63
CA GLN A 48 10.45 -16.82 -6.26
C GLN A 48 10.34 -15.61 -5.33
N GLU A 49 10.75 -14.42 -5.76
CA GLU A 49 10.56 -13.19 -4.98
C GLU A 49 9.08 -12.95 -4.68
N VAL A 50 8.19 -13.10 -5.67
CA VAL A 50 6.74 -12.94 -5.49
C VAL A 50 6.19 -13.98 -4.51
N ALA A 51 6.62 -15.25 -4.63
CA ALA A 51 6.17 -16.31 -3.73
C ALA A 51 6.67 -16.14 -2.28
N MET A 52 7.91 -15.67 -2.12
CA MET A 52 8.46 -15.29 -0.81
C MET A 52 7.74 -14.07 -0.24
N GLY A 53 7.45 -13.08 -1.09
CA GLY A 53 6.68 -11.91 -0.71
C GLY A 53 5.30 -12.26 -0.16
N ASP A 54 4.55 -13.16 -0.81
CA ASP A 54 3.26 -13.66 -0.32
C ASP A 54 3.39 -14.34 1.06
N PHE A 55 4.43 -15.13 1.25
CA PHE A 55 4.72 -15.74 2.56
C PHE A 55 4.91 -14.68 3.66
N TYR A 56 5.77 -13.67 3.42
CA TYR A 56 6.05 -12.63 4.41
C TYR A 56 4.87 -11.69 4.64
N VAL A 57 4.08 -11.35 3.62
CA VAL A 57 2.85 -10.56 3.78
C VAL A 57 1.88 -11.24 4.75
N ARG A 58 1.73 -12.56 4.66
CA ARG A 58 0.85 -13.30 5.59
C ARG A 58 1.39 -13.30 7.02
N GLN A 59 2.70 -13.40 7.20
CA GLN A 59 3.31 -13.22 8.51
C GLN A 59 3.14 -11.81 9.05
N LEU A 60 3.33 -10.79 8.20
CA LEU A 60 3.11 -9.40 8.55
C LEU A 60 1.65 -9.17 9.01
N ARG A 61 0.67 -9.70 8.25
CA ARG A 61 -0.75 -9.62 8.61
C ARG A 61 -1.10 -10.36 9.92
N SER A 62 -0.35 -11.39 10.25
CA SER A 62 -0.54 -12.15 11.49
C SER A 62 0.05 -11.46 12.73
N GLY A 63 1.17 -10.75 12.56
CA GLY A 63 1.97 -10.28 13.70
C GLY A 63 2.10 -8.76 13.82
N ALA A 64 1.89 -7.99 12.74
CA ALA A 64 2.05 -6.55 12.77
C ALA A 64 0.72 -5.83 13.06
N PRO A 65 0.74 -4.66 13.71
CA PRO A 65 -0.44 -3.82 13.93
C PRO A 65 -0.79 -3.05 12.63
N LEU A 66 -1.24 -3.76 11.60
CA LEU A 66 -1.64 -3.17 10.32
C LEU A 66 -2.86 -2.25 10.50
N ILE A 67 -2.81 -1.10 9.87
CA ILE A 67 -3.97 -0.21 9.72
C ILE A 67 -4.71 -0.63 8.45
N ASN A 68 -5.79 -1.40 8.62
CA ASN A 68 -6.67 -1.86 7.54
C ASN A 68 -7.81 -0.87 7.25
N ASP A 69 -7.56 0.42 7.46
CA ASP A 69 -8.50 1.50 7.15
C ASP A 69 -8.64 1.63 5.61
N PRO A 70 -9.86 1.46 5.05
CA PRO A 70 -10.02 1.46 3.60
C PRO A 70 -9.62 2.77 2.92
N LEU A 71 -9.82 3.93 3.57
CA LEU A 71 -9.44 5.25 3.03
C LEU A 71 -7.92 5.41 3.03
N LEU A 72 -7.25 5.10 4.15
CA LEU A 72 -5.80 5.19 4.25
C LEU A 72 -5.11 4.20 3.32
N SER A 73 -5.61 2.96 3.26
CA SER A 73 -5.10 1.93 2.33
C SER A 73 -5.26 2.37 0.88
N ASN A 74 -6.42 2.92 0.52
CA ASN A 74 -6.66 3.44 -0.83
C ASN A 74 -5.71 4.61 -1.15
N TYR A 75 -5.52 5.54 -0.23
CA TYR A 75 -4.65 6.69 -0.41
C TYR A 75 -3.18 6.27 -0.64
N ILE A 76 -2.61 5.44 0.25
CA ILE A 76 -1.20 5.03 0.11
C ILE A 76 -0.97 4.19 -1.16
N ASN A 77 -1.94 3.35 -1.55
CA ASN A 77 -1.86 2.59 -2.78
C ASN A 77 -1.97 3.49 -4.03
N GLN A 78 -2.81 4.52 -4.02
CA GLN A 78 -2.87 5.48 -5.12
C GLN A 78 -1.57 6.29 -5.24
N LEU A 79 -1.04 6.80 -4.13
CA LEU A 79 0.23 7.53 -4.08
C LEU A 79 1.39 6.66 -4.56
N GLY A 80 1.51 5.44 -4.02
CA GLY A 80 2.54 4.50 -4.40
C GLY A 80 2.46 4.10 -5.87
N ASN A 81 1.27 3.75 -6.37
CA ASN A 81 1.08 3.39 -7.78
C ASN A 81 1.34 4.57 -8.74
N ARG A 82 1.09 5.82 -8.32
CA ARG A 82 1.49 7.00 -9.10
C ARG A 82 3.00 7.07 -9.28
N LEU A 83 3.77 6.74 -8.25
CA LEU A 83 5.23 6.68 -8.30
C LEU A 83 5.73 5.48 -9.12
N VAL A 84 5.15 4.30 -8.91
CA VAL A 84 5.50 3.06 -9.65
C VAL A 84 5.34 3.23 -11.16
N LYS A 85 4.30 3.93 -11.62
CA LYS A 85 4.10 4.26 -13.04
C LYS A 85 5.23 5.08 -13.65
N GLN A 86 6.02 5.75 -12.84
CA GLN A 86 7.17 6.57 -13.27
C GLN A 86 8.51 5.88 -13.00
N ALA A 87 8.49 4.71 -12.36
CA ALA A 87 9.68 3.92 -12.12
C ALA A 87 10.02 3.07 -13.34
N ASN A 88 11.32 2.91 -13.59
CA ASN A 88 11.84 1.99 -14.62
C ASN A 88 11.99 0.58 -14.00
N SER A 89 12.09 -0.44 -14.87
CA SER A 89 12.42 -1.82 -14.46
C SER A 89 11.44 -2.44 -13.47
N VAL A 90 10.17 -2.06 -13.51
CA VAL A 90 9.11 -2.66 -12.69
C VAL A 90 8.85 -4.08 -13.18
N ARG A 91 9.13 -5.08 -12.34
CA ARG A 91 9.03 -6.52 -12.68
C ARG A 91 8.06 -7.29 -11.80
N THR A 92 7.60 -6.67 -10.70
CA THR A 92 6.66 -7.24 -9.73
C THR A 92 5.47 -6.31 -9.55
N PRO A 93 4.29 -6.82 -9.18
CA PRO A 93 3.23 -5.96 -8.67
C PRO A 93 3.71 -5.24 -7.41
N PHE A 94 3.13 -4.08 -7.11
CA PHE A 94 3.43 -3.35 -5.88
C PHE A 94 2.21 -3.34 -4.97
N HIS A 95 2.46 -3.55 -3.66
CA HIS A 95 1.47 -3.52 -2.60
C HIS A 95 1.99 -2.62 -1.47
N PHE A 96 1.14 -1.72 -0.99
CA PHE A 96 1.51 -0.75 0.04
C PHE A 96 0.70 -1.00 1.30
N PHE A 97 1.40 -1.10 2.44
CA PHE A 97 0.83 -1.38 3.75
C PHE A 97 1.14 -0.26 4.72
N LEU A 98 0.22 0.01 5.65
CA LEU A 98 0.42 0.97 6.72
C LEU A 98 0.40 0.24 8.06
N ILE A 99 1.41 0.48 8.89
CA ILE A 99 1.54 -0.07 10.25
C ILE A 99 1.34 1.04 11.26
N HIS A 100 0.59 0.77 12.31
CA HIS A 100 0.48 1.63 13.47
C HIS A 100 1.76 1.53 14.30
N ASN A 101 2.67 2.49 14.10
CA ASN A 101 3.94 2.56 14.82
C ASN A 101 4.40 4.02 14.91
N ASP A 102 4.91 4.41 16.09
CA ASP A 102 5.37 5.77 16.38
C ASP A 102 6.84 6.00 15.99
N ASP A 103 7.65 4.96 15.79
CA ASP A 103 9.01 5.09 15.28
C ASP A 103 9.00 5.40 13.78
N ILE A 104 9.90 6.29 13.32
CA ILE A 104 10.03 6.62 11.90
C ILE A 104 10.65 5.44 11.17
N ASN A 105 9.86 4.79 10.32
CA ASN A 105 10.35 3.71 9.48
C ASN A 105 9.52 3.52 8.21
N ALA A 106 10.17 3.04 7.16
CA ALA A 106 9.59 2.42 5.98
C ALA A 106 10.54 1.32 5.53
N PHE A 107 10.02 0.29 4.90
CA PHE A 107 10.86 -0.76 4.33
C PHE A 107 10.15 -1.48 3.19
N ALA A 108 10.93 -1.98 2.27
CA ALA A 108 10.46 -2.81 1.17
C ALA A 108 11.05 -4.22 1.27
N PHE A 109 10.26 -5.21 0.84
CA PHE A 109 10.71 -6.59 0.78
C PHE A 109 10.22 -7.28 -0.50
N PHE A 110 10.55 -8.57 -0.65
CA PHE A 110 10.29 -9.35 -1.85
C PHE A 110 8.84 -9.26 -2.34
N GLY A 111 8.66 -9.34 -3.66
CA GLY A 111 7.35 -9.32 -4.29
C GLY A 111 6.73 -7.92 -4.46
N GLY A 112 7.53 -6.85 -4.28
CA GLY A 112 7.04 -5.48 -4.43
C GLY A 112 6.23 -4.96 -3.24
N ASN A 113 6.42 -5.55 -2.07
CA ASN A 113 5.73 -5.15 -0.86
C ASN A 113 6.46 -4.01 -0.17
N VAL A 114 5.76 -2.90 0.08
CA VAL A 114 6.27 -1.70 0.73
C VAL A 114 5.43 -1.40 1.96
N VAL A 115 6.08 -1.22 3.08
CA VAL A 115 5.46 -0.96 4.39
C VAL A 115 5.87 0.41 4.88
N LEU A 116 4.89 1.19 5.36
CA LEU A 116 5.09 2.49 5.97
C LEU A 116 4.62 2.45 7.42
N HIS A 117 5.34 3.11 8.31
CA HIS A 117 4.85 3.41 9.64
C HIS A 117 3.97 4.66 9.64
N SER A 118 2.92 4.66 10.44
CA SER A 118 1.97 5.78 10.56
C SER A 118 2.64 7.09 10.99
N SER A 119 3.73 7.00 11.73
CA SER A 119 4.55 8.16 12.13
C SER A 119 5.08 8.98 10.95
N LEU A 120 5.25 8.40 9.77
CA LEU A 120 5.69 9.13 8.57
C LEU A 120 4.73 10.28 8.21
N PHE A 121 3.43 10.12 8.47
CA PHE A 121 2.47 11.22 8.31
C PHE A 121 2.73 12.37 9.30
N TYR A 122 3.32 12.10 10.46
CA TYR A 122 3.70 13.14 11.41
C TYR A 122 4.90 13.94 10.94
N TYR A 123 5.94 13.23 10.47
CA TYR A 123 7.21 13.86 10.09
C TYR A 123 7.21 14.48 8.69
N ALA A 124 6.37 14.02 7.79
CA ALA A 124 6.21 14.63 6.48
C ALA A 124 5.41 15.95 6.58
N ASP A 125 6.04 17.08 6.28
CA ASP A 125 5.37 18.38 6.27
C ASP A 125 4.42 18.52 5.09
N ASN A 126 4.71 17.84 4.00
CA ASN A 126 3.94 17.85 2.77
C ASN A 126 3.93 16.48 2.09
N GLU A 127 3.05 16.33 1.10
CA GLU A 127 2.89 15.08 0.36
C GLU A 127 4.12 14.65 -0.42
N SER A 128 4.93 15.63 -0.90
CA SER A 128 6.16 15.32 -1.63
C SER A 128 7.21 14.64 -0.74
N GLU A 129 7.25 14.98 0.55
CA GLU A 129 8.14 14.31 1.51
C GLU A 129 7.70 12.86 1.77
N LEU A 130 6.40 12.59 1.97
CA LEU A 130 5.90 11.23 2.08
C LEU A 130 6.15 10.44 0.79
N ALA A 131 5.90 11.07 -0.36
CA ALA A 131 6.18 10.48 -1.67
C ALA A 131 7.68 10.19 -1.87
N SER A 132 8.59 10.98 -1.29
CA SER A 132 10.03 10.76 -1.40
C SER A 132 10.47 9.48 -0.69
N VAL A 133 9.90 9.18 0.48
CA VAL A 133 10.13 7.90 1.18
C VAL A 133 9.64 6.73 0.34
N LEU A 134 8.41 6.82 -0.19
CA LEU A 134 7.88 5.78 -1.07
C LEU A 134 8.72 5.58 -2.34
N ALA A 135 9.19 6.67 -2.96
CA ALA A 135 10.04 6.60 -4.16
C ALA A 135 11.38 5.93 -3.86
N HIS A 136 11.94 6.14 -2.68
CA HIS A 136 13.15 5.47 -2.20
C HIS A 136 12.91 3.96 -2.05
N GLU A 137 11.82 3.54 -1.38
CA GLU A 137 11.48 2.12 -1.19
C GLU A 137 11.17 1.41 -2.52
N ILE A 138 10.43 2.08 -3.41
CA ILE A 138 10.17 1.59 -4.77
C ILE A 138 11.48 1.37 -5.53
N SER A 139 12.48 2.25 -5.33
CA SER A 139 13.78 2.12 -5.96
C SER A 139 14.55 0.90 -5.44
N HIS A 140 14.48 0.60 -4.14
CA HIS A 140 15.05 -0.64 -3.61
C HIS A 140 14.48 -1.90 -4.27
N VAL A 141 13.18 -1.94 -4.50
CA VAL A 141 12.50 -3.05 -5.18
C VAL A 141 12.90 -3.15 -6.64
N THR A 142 12.81 -2.03 -7.39
CA THR A 142 13.09 -2.03 -8.84
C THR A 142 14.54 -2.34 -9.16
N GLN A 143 15.48 -1.97 -8.28
CA GLN A 143 16.90 -2.31 -8.38
C GLN A 143 17.25 -3.65 -7.73
N ARG A 144 16.27 -4.35 -7.15
CA ARG A 144 16.41 -5.67 -6.52
C ARG A 144 17.51 -5.70 -5.44
N HIS A 145 17.65 -4.63 -4.65
CA HIS A 145 18.73 -4.49 -3.67
C HIS A 145 18.75 -5.64 -2.67
N LEU A 146 17.57 -6.10 -2.21
CA LEU A 146 17.48 -7.23 -1.28
C LEU A 146 17.95 -8.54 -1.92
N ALA A 147 17.58 -8.82 -3.17
CA ALA A 147 18.03 -10.01 -3.90
C ALA A 147 19.55 -9.97 -4.17
N ARG A 148 20.10 -8.79 -4.50
CA ARG A 148 21.55 -8.58 -4.68
C ARG A 148 22.32 -8.79 -3.36
N THR A 149 21.77 -8.33 -2.25
CA THR A 149 22.33 -8.56 -0.91
C THR A 149 22.33 -10.05 -0.58
N MET A 150 21.23 -10.77 -0.85
CA MET A 150 21.19 -12.23 -0.69
C MET A 150 22.25 -12.93 -1.53
N GLU A 151 22.37 -12.60 -2.81
CA GLU A 151 23.38 -13.22 -3.70
C GLU A 151 24.81 -13.05 -3.15
N SER A 152 25.14 -11.85 -2.68
CA SER A 152 26.48 -11.58 -2.13
C SER A 152 26.76 -12.40 -0.88
N GLN A 153 25.76 -12.71 -0.10
CA GLN A 153 25.90 -13.43 1.17
C GLN A 153 25.77 -14.95 1.02
N GLN A 154 24.98 -15.47 0.05
CA GLN A 154 24.93 -16.92 -0.25
C GLN A 154 26.29 -17.49 -0.64
N ARG A 155 27.19 -16.67 -1.18
CA ARG A 155 28.59 -17.06 -1.43
C ARG A 155 29.34 -17.35 -0.14
N ASN A 156 28.86 -16.84 1.01
CA ASN A 156 29.56 -16.90 2.29
C ASN A 156 28.83 -17.75 3.38
N ALA A 157 27.52 -18.02 3.25
CA ALA A 157 26.75 -18.81 4.21
C ALA A 157 25.43 -19.35 3.59
N PRO A 158 25.21 -20.66 3.51
CA PRO A 158 23.98 -21.21 2.95
C PRO A 158 22.83 -21.30 3.96
N LEU A 159 21.60 -21.07 3.47
CA LEU A 159 20.30 -21.62 3.90
C LEU A 159 19.59 -21.09 5.17
N THR A 160 20.15 -20.27 6.03
CA THR A 160 19.43 -19.74 7.23
C THR A 160 18.66 -18.42 6.98
N TRP A 161 18.56 -18.00 5.74
CA TRP A 161 18.16 -16.66 5.33
C TRP A 161 16.66 -16.37 5.43
N VAL A 162 15.82 -17.32 5.01
CA VAL A 162 14.39 -17.06 4.89
C VAL A 162 13.75 -16.86 6.26
N GLY A 163 14.11 -17.72 7.22
CA GLY A 163 13.65 -17.57 8.60
C GLY A 163 14.16 -16.29 9.28
N ALA A 164 15.44 -15.98 9.07
CA ALA A 164 16.06 -14.76 9.58
C ALA A 164 15.39 -13.49 9.03
N LEU A 165 15.13 -13.43 7.71
CA LEU A 165 14.46 -12.30 7.08
C LEU A 165 13.05 -12.11 7.64
N GLY A 166 12.27 -13.19 7.83
CA GLY A 166 10.95 -13.13 8.43
C GLY A 166 10.95 -12.54 9.83
N SER A 167 11.90 -12.97 10.67
CA SER A 167 12.07 -12.46 12.03
C SER A 167 12.43 -10.96 12.05
N ILE A 168 13.27 -10.53 11.11
CA ILE A 168 13.67 -9.12 11.01
C ILE A 168 12.51 -8.25 10.49
N LEU A 169 11.77 -8.70 9.47
CA LEU A 169 10.60 -7.97 8.98
C LEU A 169 9.53 -7.83 10.06
N LEU A 170 9.32 -8.87 10.87
CA LEU A 170 8.43 -8.80 12.04
C LEU A 170 8.98 -7.86 13.12
N ALA A 171 10.30 -7.83 13.36
CA ALA A 171 10.92 -6.93 14.32
C ALA A 171 10.78 -5.46 13.87
N MET A 172 10.94 -5.16 12.57
CA MET A 172 10.72 -3.84 12.01
C MET A 172 9.25 -3.42 12.08
N ALA A 173 8.34 -4.36 11.93
CA ALA A 173 6.91 -4.11 11.99
C ALA A 173 6.36 -4.03 13.43
N ASN A 174 6.92 -4.83 14.32
CA ASN A 174 6.54 -4.92 15.74
C ASN A 174 7.74 -5.33 16.60
N PRO A 175 8.44 -4.39 17.24
CA PRO A 175 9.64 -4.67 18.05
C PRO A 175 9.43 -5.70 19.15
N GLN A 176 8.23 -5.74 19.78
CA GLN A 176 7.93 -6.69 20.87
C GLN A 176 7.89 -8.14 20.37
N LEU A 177 7.30 -8.38 19.20
CA LEU A 177 7.25 -9.70 18.58
C LEU A 177 8.60 -10.08 17.95
N GLY A 178 9.31 -9.12 17.39
CA GLY A 178 10.63 -9.33 16.83
C GLY A 178 11.66 -9.77 17.86
N MET A 179 11.66 -9.18 19.04
CA MET A 179 12.52 -9.60 20.16
C MET A 179 12.23 -11.03 20.61
N ALA A 180 10.96 -11.44 20.63
CA ALA A 180 10.57 -12.82 20.95
C ALA A 180 11.04 -13.82 19.87
N ALA A 181 10.98 -13.45 18.60
CA ALA A 181 11.45 -14.27 17.49
C ALA A 181 13.00 -14.33 17.41
N LEU A 182 13.69 -13.24 17.75
CA LEU A 182 15.15 -13.15 17.77
C LEU A 182 15.78 -13.83 18.99
N SER A 183 15.06 -13.98 20.10
CA SER A 183 15.57 -14.69 21.30
C SER A 183 15.78 -16.19 21.09
N GLY A 184 15.16 -16.77 20.08
CA GLY A 184 15.34 -18.17 19.66
C GLY A 184 16.47 -18.41 18.65
N THR A 185 17.03 -17.37 18.04
CA THR A 185 18.06 -17.46 17.00
C THR A 185 19.13 -16.38 17.24
N ILE A 186 20.39 -16.76 17.14
CA ILE A 186 21.64 -16.00 17.30
C ILE A 186 21.47 -14.46 17.07
N ALA A 187 21.10 -13.74 18.12
CA ALA A 187 20.59 -12.36 18.05
C ALA A 187 21.63 -11.27 17.69
N GLY A 188 22.93 -11.60 17.66
CA GLY A 188 23.99 -10.60 17.50
C GLY A 188 24.49 -10.37 16.06
N SER A 189 24.29 -11.32 15.16
CA SER A 189 24.83 -11.25 13.79
C SER A 189 23.82 -10.89 12.72
N GLN A 190 22.53 -10.79 13.06
CA GLN A 190 21.46 -10.74 12.08
C GLN A 190 21.02 -9.32 11.68
N GLN A 191 21.28 -8.31 12.51
CA GLN A 191 20.95 -6.92 12.18
C GLN A 191 21.76 -6.40 10.97
N GLY A 192 22.95 -6.98 10.74
CA GLY A 192 23.73 -6.71 9.52
C GLY A 192 23.17 -7.29 8.23
N LEU A 193 22.14 -8.13 8.32
CA LEU A 193 21.60 -8.88 7.18
C LEU A 193 20.69 -8.04 6.25
N ILE A 194 20.05 -7.00 6.78
CA ILE A 194 19.15 -6.13 5.99
C ILE A 194 19.70 -4.69 5.89
N THR A 195 20.83 -4.39 6.49
CA THR A 195 21.46 -3.08 6.29
C THR A 195 21.95 -2.98 4.85
N PHE A 196 21.35 -2.08 4.10
CA PHE A 196 21.80 -1.81 2.73
C PHE A 196 23.17 -1.14 2.71
N THR A 197 23.94 -1.43 1.68
CA THR A 197 25.24 -0.77 1.50
C THR A 197 25.04 0.70 1.14
N GLN A 198 26.03 1.54 1.46
CA GLN A 198 26.00 2.95 1.07
C GLN A 198 25.78 3.14 -0.45
N ALA A 199 26.30 2.24 -1.28
CA ALA A 199 26.09 2.27 -2.72
C ALA A 199 24.64 2.00 -3.09
N ASN A 200 23.96 1.03 -2.44
CA ASN A 200 22.53 0.75 -2.64
C ASN A 200 21.67 1.96 -2.25
N GLU A 201 22.01 2.60 -1.13
CA GLU A 201 21.31 3.78 -0.65
C GLU A 201 21.42 4.97 -1.61
N GLN A 202 22.65 5.25 -2.09
CA GLN A 202 22.88 6.30 -3.08
C GLN A 202 22.18 5.99 -4.42
N GLU A 203 22.13 4.72 -4.83
CA GLU A 203 21.39 4.29 -6.02
C GLU A 203 19.89 4.51 -5.83
N ALA A 204 19.34 4.13 -4.67
CA ALA A 204 17.91 4.30 -4.35
C ALA A 204 17.52 5.78 -4.28
N ASP A 205 18.33 6.64 -3.66
CA ASP A 205 18.10 8.08 -3.63
C ASP A 205 18.12 8.69 -5.03
N ARG A 206 19.13 8.35 -5.84
CA ARG A 206 19.28 8.87 -7.20
C ARG A 206 18.09 8.52 -8.09
N ILE A 207 17.64 7.28 -8.05
CA ILE A 207 16.50 6.81 -8.83
C ILE A 207 15.20 7.37 -8.25
N GLY A 208 15.07 7.36 -6.93
CA GLY A 208 13.89 7.87 -6.22
C GLY A 208 13.63 9.35 -6.51
N ILE A 209 14.65 10.21 -6.53
CA ILE A 209 14.51 11.63 -6.89
C ILE A 209 13.98 11.79 -8.33
N GLN A 210 14.45 10.96 -9.27
CA GLN A 210 13.96 10.99 -10.66
C GLN A 210 12.49 10.52 -10.76
N VAL A 211 12.14 9.46 -10.03
CA VAL A 211 10.75 8.97 -9.95
C VAL A 211 9.84 10.04 -9.37
N LEU A 212 10.28 10.68 -8.28
CA LEU A 212 9.58 11.76 -7.61
C LEU A 212 9.27 12.92 -8.57
N GLN A 213 10.28 13.41 -9.30
CA GLN A 213 10.13 14.47 -10.29
C GLN A 213 9.18 14.07 -11.43
N ARG A 214 9.36 12.89 -12.02
CA ARG A 214 8.49 12.40 -13.11
C ARG A 214 7.04 12.21 -12.66
N ALA A 215 6.82 11.84 -11.40
CA ALA A 215 5.50 11.76 -10.80
C ALA A 215 4.88 13.13 -10.48
N GLY A 216 5.59 14.23 -10.73
CA GLY A 216 5.11 15.61 -10.51
C GLY A 216 5.15 16.04 -9.05
N PHE A 217 6.05 15.48 -8.26
CA PHE A 217 6.37 15.92 -6.90
C PHE A 217 7.65 16.77 -6.89
N ASP A 218 7.87 17.49 -5.79
CA ASP A 218 9.07 18.31 -5.63
C ASP A 218 10.31 17.43 -5.37
N PRO A 219 11.34 17.44 -6.24
CA PRO A 219 12.56 16.69 -6.01
C PRO A 219 13.33 17.13 -4.75
N GLN A 220 13.15 18.38 -4.25
CA GLN A 220 13.76 18.85 -3.01
C GLN A 220 13.19 18.16 -1.76
N ALA A 221 12.04 17.50 -1.87
CA ALA A 221 11.42 16.82 -0.74
C ALA A 221 12.29 15.68 -0.19
N MET A 222 13.04 14.96 -1.05
CA MET A 222 13.93 13.89 -0.57
C MET A 222 15.08 14.41 0.27
N PRO A 223 15.93 15.37 -0.17
CA PRO A 223 16.98 15.92 0.69
C PRO A 223 16.40 16.62 1.94
N ASN A 224 15.22 17.23 1.87
CA ASN A 224 14.57 17.82 3.03
C ASN A 224 14.19 16.75 4.07
N PHE A 225 13.61 15.63 3.64
CA PHE A 225 13.27 14.53 4.54
C PHE A 225 14.53 13.86 5.14
N LEU A 226 15.57 13.65 4.32
CA LEU A 226 16.87 13.14 4.80
C LEU A 226 17.49 14.08 5.84
N GLN A 227 17.39 15.42 5.65
CA GLN A 227 17.84 16.37 6.66
C GLN A 227 17.09 16.23 7.99
N LYS A 228 15.76 16.05 7.94
CA LYS A 228 14.96 15.80 9.16
C LYS A 228 15.41 14.55 9.90
N LEU A 229 15.72 13.47 9.17
CA LEU A 229 16.26 12.23 9.76
C LEU A 229 17.62 12.47 10.42
N ALA A 230 18.51 13.23 9.75
CA ALA A 230 19.81 13.59 10.29
C ALA A 230 19.69 14.44 11.58
N ASP A 231 18.80 15.43 11.57
CA ASP A 231 18.56 16.30 12.73
C ASP A 231 17.95 15.50 13.88
N GLN A 232 16.96 14.66 13.60
CA GLN A 232 16.36 13.78 14.61
C GLN A 232 17.41 12.84 15.24
N SER A 233 18.34 12.31 14.43
CA SER A 233 19.41 11.44 14.92
C SER A 233 20.41 12.18 15.82
N ARG A 234 20.64 13.47 15.56
CA ARG A 234 21.59 14.28 16.36
C ARG A 234 21.01 14.70 17.73
N TYR A 235 19.71 14.93 17.80
CA TYR A 235 19.06 15.48 18.99
C TYR A 235 18.26 14.47 19.81
N SER A 236 18.13 13.23 19.33
CA SER A 236 17.43 12.15 20.03
C SER A 236 18.40 11.17 20.68
N SER A 237 18.06 10.70 21.88
CA SER A 237 18.79 9.61 22.54
C SER A 237 18.70 8.27 21.79
N LYS A 238 17.65 8.10 20.98
CA LYS A 238 17.44 6.94 20.10
C LYS A 238 17.34 7.44 18.66
N PRO A 239 18.27 7.05 17.76
CA PRO A 239 18.17 7.41 16.36
C PRO A 239 16.89 6.82 15.74
N PRO A 240 16.34 7.48 14.69
CA PRO A 240 15.22 6.92 13.93
C PRO A 240 15.48 5.50 13.46
N GLU A 241 14.50 4.61 13.60
CA GLU A 241 14.63 3.17 13.32
C GLU A 241 15.00 2.92 11.85
N ILE A 242 14.49 3.73 10.93
CA ILE A 242 14.84 3.70 9.51
C ILE A 242 16.36 3.78 9.26
N LEU A 243 17.13 4.46 10.11
CA LEU A 243 18.58 4.59 9.95
C LEU A 243 19.36 3.31 10.30
N LEU A 244 18.71 2.33 10.94
CA LEU A 244 19.30 1.02 11.21
C LEU A 244 19.43 0.18 9.93
N THR A 245 18.48 0.34 9.00
CA THR A 245 18.46 -0.37 7.72
C THR A 245 18.96 0.50 6.56
N HIS A 246 18.80 1.83 6.66
CA HIS A 246 19.16 2.83 5.67
C HIS A 246 20.15 3.85 6.24
N PRO A 247 21.46 3.51 6.36
CA PRO A 247 22.45 4.40 6.93
C PRO A 247 22.53 5.74 6.18
N LEU A 248 22.62 6.83 6.94
CA LEU A 248 22.65 8.20 6.41
C LEU A 248 23.98 8.90 6.70
N PRO A 249 25.07 8.59 5.98
CA PRO A 249 26.29 9.39 6.06
C PRO A 249 26.08 10.77 5.41
N GLU A 250 26.88 11.76 5.82
CA GLU A 250 26.78 13.15 5.28
C GLU A 250 26.92 13.22 3.74
N SER A 251 27.70 12.31 3.17
CA SER A 251 27.88 12.21 1.72
C SER A 251 26.56 11.90 0.97
N ARG A 252 25.67 11.09 1.57
CA ARG A 252 24.38 10.73 0.98
C ARG A 252 23.45 11.96 0.90
N LEU A 253 23.35 12.71 2.00
CA LEU A 253 22.55 13.94 2.03
C LEU A 253 23.09 15.00 1.05
N SER A 254 24.41 15.14 0.97
CA SER A 254 25.06 16.08 0.05
C SER A 254 24.81 15.69 -1.42
N ASP A 255 24.89 14.40 -1.77
CA ASP A 255 24.60 13.92 -3.14
C ASP A 255 23.12 14.14 -3.51
N ALA A 256 22.20 13.83 -2.60
CA ALA A 256 20.75 14.04 -2.81
C ALA A 256 20.45 15.53 -3.07
N ARG A 257 21.04 16.46 -2.29
CA ARG A 257 20.90 17.91 -2.50
C ARG A 257 21.45 18.37 -3.84
N ASN A 258 22.67 17.93 -4.18
CA ASN A 258 23.29 18.30 -5.45
C ASN A 258 22.45 17.87 -6.65
N ARG A 259 21.85 16.66 -6.60
CA ARG A 259 20.99 16.15 -7.66
C ARG A 259 19.68 16.91 -7.73
N ALA A 260 19.01 17.11 -6.60
CA ALA A 260 17.76 17.84 -6.55
C ALA A 260 17.91 19.29 -7.04
N ASN A 261 19.05 19.95 -6.73
CA ASN A 261 19.36 21.31 -7.18
C ASN A 261 19.57 21.42 -8.71
N GLN A 262 19.94 20.32 -9.38
CA GLN A 262 20.05 20.27 -10.84
C GLN A 262 18.70 20.04 -11.53
N MET A 263 17.68 19.69 -10.78
CA MET A 263 16.34 19.45 -11.31
C MET A 263 15.47 20.70 -11.17
N ARG A 264 14.52 20.84 -12.09
CA ARG A 264 13.53 21.92 -11.99
C ARG A 264 12.61 21.63 -10.80
N SER A 265 12.74 22.41 -9.74
CA SER A 265 11.81 22.40 -8.62
C SER A 265 10.66 23.36 -8.89
N THR A 266 9.45 22.91 -8.71
CA THR A 266 8.24 23.75 -8.64
C THR A 266 7.57 23.44 -7.31
N PRO A 267 7.19 24.44 -6.50
CA PRO A 267 6.44 24.20 -5.29
C PRO A 267 5.16 23.42 -5.59
N VAL A 268 5.06 22.21 -5.07
CA VAL A 268 3.90 21.34 -5.24
C VAL A 268 3.06 21.39 -3.98
N GLN A 269 1.83 21.86 -4.11
CA GLN A 269 0.90 21.82 -2.98
C GLN A 269 0.46 20.37 -2.71
N SER A 270 0.40 20.00 -1.45
CA SER A 270 -0.16 18.73 -1.03
C SER A 270 -1.60 18.56 -1.52
N SER A 271 -1.94 17.33 -1.90
CA SER A 271 -3.31 16.99 -2.27
C SER A 271 -4.25 17.12 -1.06
N GLN A 272 -5.54 17.27 -1.32
CA GLN A 272 -6.54 17.25 -0.27
C GLN A 272 -6.56 15.90 0.45
N ASP A 273 -6.35 14.81 -0.29
CA ASP A 273 -6.33 13.45 0.26
C ASP A 273 -5.16 13.23 1.22
N PHE A 274 -3.98 13.81 0.95
CA PHE A 274 -2.87 13.78 1.90
C PHE A 274 -3.24 14.44 3.23
N LEU A 275 -3.85 15.62 3.17
CA LEU A 275 -4.23 16.36 4.37
C LEU A 275 -5.30 15.60 5.18
N PHE A 276 -6.29 15.00 4.49
CA PHE A 276 -7.28 14.15 5.15
C PHE A 276 -6.65 12.88 5.72
N ALA A 277 -5.76 12.22 4.97
CA ALA A 277 -5.04 11.03 5.45
C ALA A 277 -4.23 11.35 6.71
N LYS A 278 -3.55 12.49 6.74
CA LYS A 278 -2.76 12.93 7.90
C LYS A 278 -3.63 13.12 9.14
N VAL A 279 -4.73 13.88 9.08
CA VAL A 279 -5.59 14.07 10.24
C VAL A 279 -6.35 12.80 10.63
N ARG A 280 -6.72 11.94 9.67
CA ARG A 280 -7.36 10.64 9.95
C ARG A 280 -6.40 9.70 10.66
N THR A 281 -5.16 9.62 10.20
CA THR A 281 -4.13 8.78 10.84
C THR A 281 -3.99 9.11 12.32
N PHE A 282 -3.90 10.40 12.68
CA PHE A 282 -3.78 10.82 14.09
C PHE A 282 -5.10 10.85 14.84
N GLY A 283 -6.19 11.15 14.15
CA GLY A 283 -7.50 11.21 14.78
C GLY A 283 -8.07 9.85 15.13
N MET A 284 -7.84 8.83 14.27
CA MET A 284 -8.37 7.48 14.46
C MET A 284 -7.37 6.54 15.15
N TYR A 285 -6.06 6.72 14.87
CA TYR A 285 -4.99 5.79 15.25
C TYR A 285 -3.86 6.47 16.04
N GLY A 286 -4.04 7.75 16.44
CA GLY A 286 -3.04 8.43 17.25
C GLY A 286 -2.92 7.84 18.64
N THR A 287 -1.69 7.87 19.19
CA THR A 287 -1.40 7.46 20.57
C THR A 287 -1.53 8.63 21.53
N ALA A 288 -1.44 8.35 22.84
CA ALA A 288 -1.39 9.43 23.86
C ALA A 288 -0.17 10.34 23.67
N GLU A 289 0.92 9.80 23.11
CA GLU A 289 2.18 10.53 22.83
C GLU A 289 2.10 11.33 21.52
N ARG A 290 1.28 10.86 20.58
CA ARG A 290 1.08 11.47 19.25
C ARG A 290 -0.40 11.54 18.87
N PRO A 291 -1.18 12.32 19.62
CA PRO A 291 -2.59 12.55 19.30
C PRO A 291 -2.71 13.49 18.10
N LEU A 292 -3.90 13.58 17.55
CA LEU A 292 -4.25 14.70 16.65
C LEU A 292 -4.19 16.01 17.46
N SER A 293 -3.13 16.81 17.23
CA SER A 293 -2.83 17.96 18.08
C SER A 293 -3.76 19.15 17.81
N ASP A 294 -4.05 19.90 18.87
CA ASP A 294 -4.77 21.17 18.77
C ASP A 294 -4.00 22.20 17.93
N ASP A 295 -2.67 22.23 18.08
CA ASP A 295 -1.81 23.16 17.34
C ASP A 295 -1.90 22.94 15.84
N LEU A 296 -1.91 21.68 15.37
CA LEU A 296 -2.09 21.37 13.97
C LEU A 296 -3.46 21.87 13.46
N LEU A 297 -4.53 21.53 14.17
CA LEU A 297 -5.89 21.91 13.75
C LEU A 297 -6.06 23.43 13.77
N ASN A 298 -5.57 24.12 14.81
CA ASN A 298 -5.62 25.58 14.93
C ASN A 298 -4.79 26.30 13.86
N THR A 299 -3.63 25.74 13.51
CA THR A 299 -2.79 26.26 12.44
C THR A 299 -3.49 26.12 11.10
N TRP A 300 -4.01 24.92 10.80
CA TRP A 300 -4.68 24.65 9.55
C TRP A 300 -6.05 25.35 9.42
N ALA A 301 -6.73 25.62 10.51
CA ALA A 301 -7.95 26.43 10.52
C ALA A 301 -7.73 27.88 10.03
N LYS A 302 -6.48 28.38 10.15
CA LYS A 302 -6.05 29.71 9.67
C LYS A 302 -5.29 29.65 8.33
N GLY A 303 -5.06 28.45 7.82
CA GLY A 303 -4.31 28.20 6.61
C GLY A 303 -5.12 28.40 5.33
N ASN A 304 -4.67 27.78 4.25
CA ASN A 304 -5.38 27.80 2.97
C ASN A 304 -6.68 26.98 3.01
N VAL A 305 -7.52 27.08 1.97
CA VAL A 305 -8.82 26.41 1.90
C VAL A 305 -8.72 24.88 2.12
N ARG A 306 -7.67 24.23 1.60
CA ARG A 306 -7.49 22.78 1.75
C ARG A 306 -7.17 22.42 3.21
N GLU A 307 -6.32 23.19 3.85
CA GLU A 307 -5.97 23.02 5.27
C GLU A 307 -7.18 23.26 6.15
N GLN A 308 -7.98 24.31 5.88
CA GLN A 308 -9.22 24.58 6.62
C GLN A 308 -10.22 23.42 6.52
N LEU A 309 -10.36 22.80 5.33
CA LEU A 309 -11.21 21.63 5.15
C LEU A 309 -10.69 20.43 5.95
N ALA A 310 -9.38 20.21 5.95
CA ALA A 310 -8.76 19.13 6.72
C ALA A 310 -8.86 19.35 8.22
N ALA A 311 -8.71 20.59 8.70
CA ALA A 311 -8.91 20.94 10.10
C ALA A 311 -10.33 20.61 10.57
N LYS A 312 -11.37 21.00 9.80
CA LYS A 312 -12.76 20.67 10.11
C LYS A 312 -13.04 19.16 10.08
N TYR A 313 -12.46 18.45 9.12
CA TYR A 313 -12.57 17.00 9.06
C TYR A 313 -11.91 16.34 10.28
N GLY A 314 -10.73 16.82 10.71
CA GLY A 314 -10.06 16.36 11.91
C GLY A 314 -10.86 16.67 13.18
N GLU A 315 -11.50 17.84 13.26
CA GLU A 315 -12.41 18.18 14.36
C GLU A 315 -13.61 17.23 14.45
N ALA A 316 -14.22 16.89 13.30
CA ALA A 316 -15.31 15.93 13.24
C ALA A 316 -14.86 14.54 13.70
N ILE A 317 -13.65 14.08 13.33
CA ILE A 317 -13.07 12.82 13.81
C ILE A 317 -12.91 12.86 15.35
N ARG A 318 -12.42 13.95 15.93
CA ARG A 318 -12.25 14.08 17.38
C ARG A 318 -13.59 13.97 18.12
N PHE A 319 -14.63 14.61 17.62
CA PHE A 319 -15.97 14.46 18.17
C PHE A 319 -16.49 13.03 18.05
N TYR A 320 -16.28 12.39 16.88
CA TYR A 320 -16.66 10.99 16.65
C TYR A 320 -15.95 10.06 17.65
N GLN A 321 -14.64 10.19 17.83
CA GLN A 321 -13.86 9.39 18.79
C GLN A 321 -14.32 9.61 20.24
N ALA A 322 -14.73 10.83 20.56
CA ALA A 322 -15.32 11.16 21.87
C ALA A 322 -16.79 10.70 22.01
N LYS A 323 -17.36 9.99 20.98
CA LYS A 323 -18.76 9.57 20.90
C LYS A 323 -19.76 10.73 20.95
N LYS A 324 -19.32 11.95 20.66
CA LYS A 324 -20.14 13.15 20.53
C LYS A 324 -20.69 13.24 19.10
N TYR A 325 -21.55 12.28 18.75
CA TYR A 325 -21.97 12.08 17.37
C TYR A 325 -22.74 13.27 16.76
N ASP A 326 -23.54 13.99 17.58
CA ASP A 326 -24.27 15.17 17.09
C ASP A 326 -23.30 16.32 16.79
N ASP A 327 -22.27 16.54 17.63
CA ASP A 327 -21.23 17.53 17.37
C ASP A 327 -20.41 17.15 16.12
N ALA A 328 -20.03 15.88 15.99
CA ALA A 328 -19.34 15.37 14.81
C ALA A 328 -20.15 15.61 13.53
N ARG A 329 -21.45 15.33 13.57
CA ARG A 329 -22.39 15.58 12.47
C ARG A 329 -22.48 17.06 12.12
N ASN A 330 -22.64 17.93 13.13
CA ASN A 330 -22.78 19.38 12.92
C ASN A 330 -21.55 19.96 12.20
N VAL A 331 -20.35 19.48 12.51
CA VAL A 331 -19.11 19.90 11.85
C VAL A 331 -19.01 19.29 10.45
N LEU A 332 -19.36 18.02 10.28
CA LEU A 332 -19.16 17.29 9.01
C LEU A 332 -20.23 17.58 7.95
N GLN A 333 -21.48 17.85 8.36
CA GLN A 333 -22.61 18.03 7.44
C GLN A 333 -22.40 19.17 6.43
N PRO A 334 -21.88 20.36 6.80
CA PRO A 334 -21.54 21.39 5.82
C PRO A 334 -20.51 20.96 4.79
N LEU A 335 -19.50 20.17 5.21
CA LEU A 335 -18.48 19.64 4.29
C LEU A 335 -19.11 18.65 3.29
N LEU A 336 -19.96 17.76 3.78
CA LEU A 336 -20.67 16.79 2.96
C LEU A 336 -21.67 17.46 2.01
N ASN A 337 -22.35 18.53 2.41
CA ASN A 337 -23.24 19.28 1.55
C ASN A 337 -22.51 19.95 0.37
N ASN A 338 -21.29 20.44 0.62
CA ASN A 338 -20.45 21.04 -0.43
C ASN A 338 -19.79 20.00 -1.35
N ALA A 339 -19.52 18.80 -0.84
CA ALA A 339 -18.88 17.72 -1.58
C ALA A 339 -19.57 16.37 -1.29
N PRO A 340 -20.81 16.16 -1.82
CA PRO A 340 -21.69 15.05 -1.41
C PRO A 340 -21.17 13.66 -1.80
N ASN A 341 -20.17 13.58 -2.68
CA ASN A 341 -19.57 12.33 -3.15
C ASN A 341 -18.12 12.15 -2.66
N ASN A 342 -17.66 13.00 -1.71
CA ASN A 342 -16.32 12.85 -1.16
C ASN A 342 -16.26 11.61 -0.26
N PRO A 343 -15.40 10.61 -0.57
CA PRO A 343 -15.37 9.35 0.17
C PRO A 343 -14.97 9.52 1.65
N TRP A 344 -14.11 10.51 1.98
CA TRP A 344 -13.71 10.79 3.36
C TRP A 344 -14.89 11.26 4.21
N PHE A 345 -15.74 12.09 3.64
CA PHE A 345 -16.93 12.62 4.35
C PHE A 345 -18.05 11.59 4.43
N LEU A 346 -18.23 10.81 3.34
CA LEU A 346 -19.24 9.75 3.30
C LEU A 346 -18.91 8.64 4.31
N ASP A 347 -17.65 8.25 4.40
CA ASP A 347 -17.18 7.23 5.34
C ASP A 347 -17.43 7.67 6.79
N LEU A 348 -16.90 8.82 7.20
CA LEU A 348 -17.06 9.32 8.57
C LEU A 348 -18.54 9.57 8.92
N MET A 349 -19.35 10.09 7.97
CA MET A 349 -20.79 10.29 8.22
C MET A 349 -21.53 8.96 8.36
N THR A 350 -21.07 7.91 7.64
CA THR A 350 -21.62 6.56 7.80
C THR A 350 -21.31 6.03 9.19
N ASP A 351 -20.08 6.16 9.66
CA ASP A 351 -19.69 5.77 11.02
C ASP A 351 -20.49 6.51 12.10
N ILE A 352 -20.72 7.81 11.92
CA ILE A 352 -21.55 8.63 12.81
C ILE A 352 -22.99 8.12 12.83
N ASP A 353 -23.57 7.83 11.65
CA ASP A 353 -24.93 7.30 11.56
C ASP A 353 -25.06 5.93 12.23
N LEU A 354 -24.11 5.03 11.98
CA LEU A 354 -24.10 3.70 12.60
C LEU A 354 -23.93 3.79 14.11
N GLY A 355 -23.06 4.67 14.60
CA GLY A 355 -22.90 4.93 16.03
C GLY A 355 -24.17 5.45 16.73
N GLN A 356 -25.09 6.06 15.98
CA GLN A 356 -26.40 6.53 16.43
C GLN A 356 -27.56 5.56 16.10
N ASN A 357 -27.29 4.35 15.63
CA ASN A 357 -28.29 3.37 15.17
C ASN A 357 -29.15 3.90 14.00
N ARG A 358 -28.60 4.73 13.12
CA ARG A 358 -29.27 5.35 11.96
C ARG A 358 -28.84 4.70 10.64
N ALA A 359 -28.67 3.40 10.60
CA ALA A 359 -28.20 2.65 9.42
C ALA A 359 -29.01 2.95 8.15
N ALA A 360 -30.33 3.13 8.25
CA ALA A 360 -31.18 3.48 7.12
C ALA A 360 -30.77 4.81 6.44
N GLN A 361 -30.31 5.80 7.23
CA GLN A 361 -29.82 7.09 6.70
C GLN A 361 -28.50 6.92 5.97
N ALA A 362 -27.58 6.12 6.53
CA ALA A 362 -26.30 5.78 5.89
C ALA A 362 -26.53 5.07 4.55
N ILE A 363 -27.39 4.05 4.52
CA ILE A 363 -27.74 3.30 3.31
C ILE A 363 -28.30 4.26 2.25
N ALA A 364 -29.34 5.04 2.57
CA ALA A 364 -29.97 5.94 1.61
C ALA A 364 -29.03 6.99 1.03
N ARG A 365 -28.02 7.41 1.79
CA ARG A 365 -26.96 8.32 1.34
C ARG A 365 -25.98 7.63 0.42
N LEU A 366 -25.48 6.46 0.79
CA LEU A 366 -24.48 5.72 0.04
C LEU A 366 -25.01 5.18 -1.28
N GLU A 367 -26.28 4.73 -1.33
CA GLU A 367 -26.93 4.30 -2.58
C GLU A 367 -27.03 5.42 -3.62
N LYS A 368 -27.09 6.68 -3.19
CA LYS A 368 -27.13 7.86 -4.07
C LYS A 368 -25.75 8.39 -4.43
N ALA A 369 -24.69 7.91 -3.76
CA ALA A 369 -23.34 8.40 -3.99
C ALA A 369 -22.85 8.04 -5.40
N SER A 370 -22.39 9.03 -6.15
CA SER A 370 -21.73 8.79 -7.44
C SER A 370 -20.40 8.07 -7.20
N GLY A 371 -20.07 7.13 -8.09
CA GLY A 371 -18.84 6.33 -7.96
C GLY A 371 -18.95 5.10 -7.06
N LEU A 372 -20.10 4.82 -6.46
CA LEU A 372 -20.31 3.63 -5.62
C LEU A 372 -19.84 2.33 -6.32
N GLN A 373 -20.11 2.19 -7.61
CA GLN A 373 -19.78 0.96 -8.36
C GLN A 373 -18.28 0.77 -8.60
N THR A 374 -17.48 1.83 -8.51
CA THR A 374 -16.05 1.83 -8.82
C THR A 374 -15.16 2.16 -7.62
N ASN A 375 -15.73 2.66 -6.54
CA ASN A 375 -14.98 3.02 -5.34
C ASN A 375 -15.09 1.92 -4.27
N PRO A 376 -14.00 1.19 -3.97
CA PRO A 376 -14.00 0.09 -3.01
C PRO A 376 -14.38 0.54 -1.59
N VAL A 377 -14.00 1.76 -1.19
CA VAL A 377 -14.34 2.31 0.14
C VAL A 377 -15.84 2.47 0.29
N LEU A 378 -16.52 3.05 -0.72
CA LEU A 378 -17.98 3.23 -0.68
C LEU A 378 -18.73 1.90 -0.70
N GLN A 379 -18.20 0.89 -1.41
CA GLN A 379 -18.77 -0.46 -1.43
C GLN A 379 -18.72 -1.12 -0.06
N LEU A 380 -17.57 -1.03 0.63
CA LEU A 380 -17.42 -1.55 1.99
C LEU A 380 -18.32 -0.81 2.98
N ASN A 381 -18.38 0.52 2.90
CA ASN A 381 -19.25 1.32 3.75
C ASN A 381 -20.74 0.95 3.57
N LEU A 382 -21.18 0.79 2.32
CA LEU A 382 -22.56 0.38 2.06
C LEU A 382 -22.83 -1.05 2.55
N ALA A 383 -21.90 -1.97 2.34
CA ALA A 383 -22.02 -3.34 2.84
C ALA A 383 -22.10 -3.37 4.37
N ASN A 384 -21.26 -2.61 5.06
CA ASN A 384 -21.30 -2.47 6.52
C ASN A 384 -22.62 -1.85 6.99
N ALA A 385 -23.09 -0.79 6.33
CA ALA A 385 -24.38 -0.16 6.64
C ALA A 385 -25.56 -1.13 6.45
N TYR A 386 -25.52 -2.02 5.45
CA TYR A 386 -26.52 -3.06 5.28
C TYR A 386 -26.45 -4.13 6.38
N VAL A 387 -25.26 -4.55 6.82
CA VAL A 387 -25.09 -5.50 7.93
C VAL A 387 -25.72 -4.91 9.19
N GLU A 388 -25.31 -3.70 9.57
CA GLU A 388 -25.82 -2.98 10.75
C GLU A 388 -27.31 -2.65 10.63
N GLY A 389 -27.79 -2.39 9.42
CA GLY A 389 -29.20 -2.14 9.08
C GLY A 389 -30.04 -3.41 9.00
N LYS A 390 -29.51 -4.57 9.40
CA LYS A 390 -30.21 -5.88 9.35
C LYS A 390 -30.71 -6.26 7.96
N GLN A 391 -29.95 -5.90 6.92
CA GLN A 391 -30.18 -6.23 5.52
C GLN A 391 -29.04 -7.11 4.95
N PRO A 392 -28.72 -8.25 5.58
CA PRO A 392 -27.52 -9.03 5.26
C PRO A 392 -27.51 -9.60 3.84
N ALA A 393 -28.68 -9.85 3.23
CA ALA A 393 -28.77 -10.31 1.85
C ALA A 393 -28.29 -9.24 0.84
N ALA A 394 -28.58 -7.95 1.10
CA ALA A 394 -28.10 -6.84 0.30
C ALA A 394 -26.57 -6.67 0.47
N ALA A 395 -26.06 -6.81 1.71
CA ALA A 395 -24.64 -6.80 2.00
C ALA A 395 -23.89 -7.89 1.23
N SER A 396 -24.35 -9.14 1.32
CA SER A 396 -23.71 -10.28 0.63
C SER A 396 -23.63 -10.10 -0.87
N LYS A 397 -24.66 -9.52 -1.51
CA LYS A 397 -24.67 -9.25 -2.94
C LYS A 397 -23.54 -8.30 -3.38
N ILE A 398 -23.21 -7.30 -2.56
CA ILE A 398 -22.09 -6.40 -2.80
C ILE A 398 -20.77 -7.12 -2.52
N LEU A 399 -20.69 -7.82 -1.38
CA LEU A 399 -19.46 -8.41 -0.86
C LEU A 399 -18.95 -9.58 -1.71
N TYR A 400 -19.81 -10.38 -2.34
CA TYR A 400 -19.37 -11.40 -3.31
C TYR A 400 -18.63 -10.79 -4.50
N ARG A 401 -19.10 -9.65 -5.01
CA ARG A 401 -18.41 -8.94 -6.11
C ARG A 401 -17.15 -8.27 -5.62
N TYR A 402 -17.21 -7.70 -4.41
CA TYR A 402 -16.08 -7.04 -3.78
C TYR A 402 -14.92 -8.00 -3.53
N THR A 403 -15.18 -9.12 -2.86
CA THR A 403 -14.14 -10.12 -2.53
C THR A 403 -13.58 -10.81 -3.77
N TYR A 404 -14.35 -10.91 -4.85
CA TYR A 404 -13.84 -11.37 -6.14
C TYR A 404 -12.87 -10.36 -6.78
N ALA A 405 -13.17 -9.07 -6.71
CA ALA A 405 -12.33 -8.00 -7.26
C ALA A 405 -11.12 -7.66 -6.36
N HIS A 406 -11.27 -7.83 -5.05
CA HIS A 406 -10.29 -7.51 -4.01
C HIS A 406 -10.07 -8.70 -3.06
N PRO A 407 -9.54 -9.84 -3.57
CA PRO A 407 -9.40 -11.07 -2.78
C PRO A 407 -8.43 -10.94 -1.61
N ASP A 408 -7.52 -9.96 -1.67
CA ASP A 408 -6.49 -9.71 -0.65
C ASP A 408 -6.90 -8.70 0.43
N ASP A 409 -8.12 -8.15 0.35
CA ASP A 409 -8.64 -7.22 1.36
C ASP A 409 -9.40 -7.98 2.47
N PRO A 410 -8.88 -8.00 3.71
CA PRO A 410 -9.53 -8.68 4.83
C PRO A 410 -10.90 -8.09 5.18
N ASN A 411 -11.12 -6.77 4.98
CA ASN A 411 -12.38 -6.10 5.31
C ASN A 411 -13.56 -6.71 4.56
N GLY A 412 -13.36 -7.04 3.27
CA GLY A 412 -14.39 -7.66 2.44
C GLY A 412 -14.80 -9.05 2.96
N TRP A 413 -13.82 -9.86 3.33
CA TRP A 413 -14.06 -11.22 3.84
C TRP A 413 -14.71 -11.21 5.23
N ASP A 414 -14.28 -10.32 6.11
CA ASP A 414 -14.83 -10.19 7.45
C ASP A 414 -16.30 -9.73 7.41
N LEU A 415 -16.62 -8.74 6.56
CA LEU A 415 -18.00 -8.31 6.36
C LEU A 415 -18.85 -9.40 5.69
N LEU A 416 -18.30 -10.16 4.73
CA LEU A 416 -19.01 -11.27 4.10
C LEU A 416 -19.32 -12.38 5.11
N ALA A 417 -18.38 -12.69 6.00
CA ALA A 417 -18.60 -13.64 7.07
C ALA A 417 -19.74 -13.19 8.01
N GLN A 418 -19.75 -11.91 8.40
CA GLN A 418 -20.81 -11.33 9.23
C GLN A 418 -22.18 -11.36 8.53
N ALA A 419 -22.23 -10.94 7.27
CA ALA A 419 -23.47 -10.96 6.48
C ALA A 419 -24.02 -12.38 6.28
N SER A 420 -23.12 -13.36 6.03
CA SER A 420 -23.51 -14.78 5.87
C SER A 420 -24.01 -15.38 7.20
N ALA A 421 -23.33 -15.06 8.32
CA ALA A 421 -23.78 -15.47 9.64
C ALA A 421 -25.19 -14.92 9.97
N ALA A 422 -25.43 -13.64 9.68
CA ALA A 422 -26.73 -12.99 9.90
C ALA A 422 -27.88 -13.60 9.04
N GLN A 423 -27.54 -14.27 7.94
CA GLN A 423 -28.49 -15.01 7.08
C GLN A 423 -28.66 -16.47 7.48
N GLY A 424 -27.89 -16.99 8.43
CA GLY A 424 -27.81 -18.41 8.73
C GLY A 424 -27.12 -19.24 7.64
N ALA A 425 -26.43 -18.60 6.68
CA ALA A 425 -25.72 -19.24 5.59
C ALA A 425 -24.35 -19.76 6.08
N ARG A 426 -24.39 -20.86 6.84
CA ARG A 426 -23.23 -21.34 7.61
C ARG A 426 -22.06 -21.76 6.73
N ALA A 427 -22.30 -22.35 5.57
CA ALA A 427 -21.22 -22.75 4.67
C ALA A 427 -20.45 -21.54 4.11
N GLU A 428 -21.18 -20.52 3.68
CA GLU A 428 -20.60 -19.25 3.19
C GLU A 428 -19.86 -18.50 4.30
N GLU A 429 -20.43 -18.47 5.52
CA GLU A 429 -19.74 -17.87 6.68
C GLU A 429 -18.39 -18.54 6.92
N LEU A 430 -18.37 -19.87 6.98
CA LEU A 430 -17.14 -20.63 7.18
C LEU A 430 -16.13 -20.41 6.04
N SER A 431 -16.60 -20.33 4.80
CA SER A 431 -15.78 -20.05 3.64
C SER A 431 -15.14 -18.65 3.71
N ALA A 432 -15.93 -17.62 4.05
CA ALA A 432 -15.42 -16.26 4.17
C ALA A 432 -14.39 -16.12 5.32
N ARG A 433 -14.66 -16.75 6.48
CA ARG A 433 -13.71 -16.82 7.60
C ARG A 433 -12.43 -17.58 7.22
N ALA A 434 -12.54 -18.61 6.39
CA ALA A 434 -11.38 -19.35 5.90
C ALA A 434 -10.47 -18.48 5.02
N GLU A 435 -11.03 -17.62 4.18
CA GLU A 435 -10.24 -16.69 3.37
C GLU A 435 -9.52 -15.65 4.25
N SER A 436 -10.20 -15.10 5.25
CA SER A 436 -9.57 -14.18 6.22
C SER A 436 -8.39 -14.86 6.95
N LEU A 437 -8.55 -16.12 7.38
CA LEU A 437 -7.47 -16.90 7.97
C LEU A 437 -6.34 -17.21 6.98
N ALA A 438 -6.67 -17.49 5.72
CA ALA A 438 -5.65 -17.70 4.68
C ALA A 438 -4.80 -16.44 4.46
N LEU A 439 -5.39 -15.26 4.50
CA LEU A 439 -4.67 -13.98 4.38
C LEU A 439 -3.68 -13.75 5.53
N THR A 440 -3.91 -14.30 6.70
CA THR A 440 -3.00 -14.24 7.86
C THR A 440 -2.09 -15.46 7.98
N GLY A 441 -2.03 -16.32 6.95
CA GLY A 441 -1.16 -17.50 6.93
C GLY A 441 -1.62 -18.69 7.79
N ASN A 442 -2.79 -18.61 8.44
CA ASN A 442 -3.38 -19.70 9.24
C ASN A 442 -4.02 -20.78 8.35
N LEU A 443 -3.19 -21.37 7.45
CA LEU A 443 -3.64 -22.26 6.38
C LEU A 443 -4.31 -23.53 6.90
N ASP A 444 -3.80 -24.12 7.97
CA ASP A 444 -4.40 -25.33 8.57
C ASP A 444 -5.83 -25.08 9.05
N GLN A 445 -6.05 -23.96 9.72
CA GLN A 445 -7.38 -23.59 10.20
C GLN A 445 -8.31 -23.21 9.05
N SER A 446 -7.80 -22.49 8.05
CA SER A 446 -8.53 -22.17 6.83
C SER A 446 -9.01 -23.43 6.10
N ILE A 447 -8.15 -24.42 5.90
CA ILE A 447 -8.48 -25.73 5.30
C ILE A 447 -9.55 -26.45 6.12
N ARG A 448 -9.46 -26.46 7.45
CA ARG A 448 -10.48 -27.06 8.31
C ARG A 448 -11.84 -26.38 8.14
N LEU A 449 -11.89 -25.05 8.09
CA LEU A 449 -13.15 -24.33 7.91
C LEU A 449 -13.78 -24.59 6.53
N LEU A 450 -12.97 -24.62 5.46
CA LEU A 450 -13.45 -24.98 4.13
C LEU A 450 -13.94 -26.43 4.05
N SER A 451 -13.25 -27.39 4.72
CA SER A 451 -13.72 -28.77 4.78
C SER A 451 -15.07 -28.88 5.49
N ASN A 452 -15.25 -28.11 6.57
CA ASN A 452 -16.54 -28.04 7.25
C ASN A 452 -17.61 -27.39 6.34
N ALA A 453 -17.28 -26.33 5.61
CA ALA A 453 -18.19 -25.71 4.65
C ALA A 453 -18.60 -26.67 3.53
N SER A 454 -17.64 -27.43 2.98
CA SER A 454 -17.88 -28.47 1.97
C SER A 454 -18.84 -29.55 2.44
N SER A 455 -18.74 -29.95 3.72
CA SER A 455 -19.64 -30.96 4.32
C SER A 455 -21.08 -30.48 4.56
N LEU A 456 -21.33 -29.17 4.57
CA LEU A 456 -22.65 -28.58 4.83
C LEU A 456 -23.47 -28.37 3.55
N VAL A 457 -22.88 -28.50 2.38
CA VAL A 457 -23.55 -28.30 1.09
C VAL A 457 -23.84 -29.63 0.41
N LYS A 458 -24.74 -29.59 -0.60
CA LYS A 458 -25.15 -30.80 -1.32
C LYS A 458 -23.93 -31.46 -2.00
N LEU A 459 -23.80 -32.78 -1.81
CA LEU A 459 -22.77 -33.58 -2.46
C LEU A 459 -22.86 -33.46 -3.99
N GLY A 460 -21.71 -33.17 -4.62
CA GLY A 460 -21.61 -32.97 -6.07
C GLY A 460 -22.13 -31.60 -6.56
N SER A 461 -22.45 -30.68 -5.66
CA SER A 461 -22.84 -29.31 -6.03
C SER A 461 -21.64 -28.47 -6.48
N LEU A 462 -21.92 -27.37 -7.18
CA LEU A 462 -20.90 -26.40 -7.60
C LEU A 462 -20.23 -25.75 -6.38
N GLU A 463 -21.00 -25.49 -5.32
CA GLU A 463 -20.48 -24.94 -4.08
C GLU A 463 -19.45 -25.88 -3.45
N GLN A 464 -19.76 -27.18 -3.37
CA GLN A 464 -18.80 -28.17 -2.87
C GLN A 464 -17.52 -28.17 -3.71
N ALA A 465 -17.65 -28.27 -5.03
CA ALA A 465 -16.50 -28.28 -5.93
C ALA A 465 -15.62 -27.03 -5.76
N ARG A 466 -16.21 -25.85 -5.52
CA ARG A 466 -15.49 -24.61 -5.25
C ARG A 466 -14.70 -24.68 -3.95
N TYR A 467 -15.29 -25.19 -2.86
CA TYR A 467 -14.60 -25.33 -1.58
C TYR A 467 -13.45 -26.33 -1.67
N ASP A 468 -13.69 -27.48 -2.32
CA ASP A 468 -12.68 -28.52 -2.48
C ASP A 468 -11.51 -28.04 -3.34
N ALA A 469 -11.76 -27.32 -4.43
CA ALA A 469 -10.73 -26.70 -5.25
C ALA A 469 -9.90 -25.68 -4.44
N ARG A 470 -10.56 -24.92 -3.57
CA ARG A 470 -9.85 -23.94 -2.71
C ARG A 470 -9.00 -24.64 -1.65
N ILE A 471 -9.48 -25.72 -1.07
CA ILE A 471 -8.70 -26.56 -0.15
C ILE A 471 -7.41 -27.04 -0.82
N ASP A 472 -7.50 -27.52 -2.05
CA ASP A 472 -6.32 -28.01 -2.78
C ASP A 472 -5.32 -26.89 -3.08
N GLN A 473 -5.80 -25.71 -3.46
CA GLN A 473 -4.95 -24.52 -3.63
C GLN A 473 -4.20 -24.16 -2.32
N LEU A 474 -4.91 -24.17 -1.17
CA LEU A 474 -4.30 -23.87 0.12
C LEU A 474 -3.30 -24.93 0.56
N ARG A 475 -3.56 -26.21 0.28
CA ARG A 475 -2.58 -27.31 0.51
C ARG A 475 -1.31 -27.11 -0.30
N GLN A 476 -1.43 -26.75 -1.57
CA GLN A 476 -0.27 -26.43 -2.41
C GLN A 476 0.50 -25.22 -1.87
N LEU A 477 -0.21 -24.17 -1.44
CA LEU A 477 0.39 -23.00 -0.81
C LEU A 477 1.15 -23.40 0.47
N GLN A 478 0.54 -24.23 1.33
CA GLN A 478 1.14 -24.75 2.55
C GLN A 478 2.42 -25.52 2.27
N GLN A 479 2.44 -26.37 1.22
CA GLN A 479 3.65 -27.11 0.84
C GLN A 479 4.79 -26.17 0.42
N ARG A 480 4.46 -25.11 -0.36
CA ARG A 480 5.44 -24.07 -0.72
C ARG A 480 5.99 -23.34 0.49
N PHE A 481 5.14 -22.98 1.45
CA PHE A 481 5.55 -22.25 2.65
C PHE A 481 6.39 -23.10 3.62
N ARG A 482 6.15 -24.40 3.67
CA ARG A 482 7.01 -25.31 4.46
C ARG A 482 8.47 -25.30 4.01
N GLN A 483 8.74 -24.99 2.75
CA GLN A 483 10.12 -24.85 2.26
C GLN A 483 10.79 -23.61 2.86
N TYR A 484 10.03 -22.54 3.06
CA TYR A 484 10.53 -21.29 3.66
C TYR A 484 10.66 -21.37 5.20
N GLN A 485 9.90 -22.23 5.86
CA GLN A 485 9.96 -22.41 7.31
C GLN A 485 11.11 -23.34 7.76
N LYS A 486 11.57 -24.23 6.88
CA LYS A 486 12.64 -25.20 7.17
C LYS A 486 14.05 -24.68 6.83
N SER A 487 14.13 -23.58 6.12
CA SER A 487 15.38 -22.90 5.77
C SER A 487 15.65 -21.74 6.72
#